data_06bca88c5e0301d727ed0fe267810e03
#
_entry.id   06bca88c5e0301d727ed0fe267810e03
#
_cell.length_a   1.000
_cell.length_b   1.000
_cell.length_c   1.000
_cell.angle_alpha   90.00
_cell.angle_beta   90.00
_cell.angle_gamma   90.00
#
_symmetry.space_group_name_H-M   'P 1'
#
loop_
_entity.id
_entity.type
_entity.pdbx_description
1 polymer ?
#
loop_
_entity_poly.entity_id
_entity_poly.type
_entity_poly.pdbx_seq_one_letter_code
_entity_poly.pdbx_strand_id
1 'polypeptide(L)'
;MKAKSRVIIAIISLAILGTANLFAQKQNDEQLLRVRETVWRAWFAGDTKTLEVLVPPETIVMSGGEEQWKHQVDVLRTATEFHAKGGKLVRLEFPRTEVQHFGNVAIVWSSYVLETELDGKRSPDSGRVTEIFVWQHGRWTNPGWHTDSTK
;
A
#
# COMPACT_ATOMS: atom_id res chain seq x y z
N MET A 1 -30.39 45.05 -9.35
CA MET A 1 -30.52 43.58 -9.56
C MET A 1 -29.27 42.83 -10.08
N LYS A 2 -28.14 43.49 -10.37
CA LYS A 2 -26.92 42.81 -10.92
C LYS A 2 -25.96 42.18 -9.89
N ALA A 3 -26.06 42.53 -8.61
CA ALA A 3 -25.16 42.02 -7.57
C ALA A 3 -25.48 40.58 -7.10
N LYS A 4 -26.75 40.19 -7.05
CA LYS A 4 -27.19 38.86 -6.58
C LYS A 4 -26.75 37.70 -7.52
N SER A 5 -26.67 37.96 -8.84
CA SER A 5 -26.27 36.94 -9.83
C SER A 5 -24.79 36.58 -9.76
N ARG A 6 -23.93 37.52 -9.41
CA ARG A 6 -22.45 37.27 -9.30
C ARG A 6 -22.08 36.42 -8.09
N VAL A 7 -22.80 36.58 -6.97
CA VAL A 7 -22.58 35.81 -5.76
C VAL A 7 -22.97 34.33 -5.94
N ILE A 8 -24.09 34.07 -6.63
CA ILE A 8 -24.56 32.71 -6.90
C ILE A 8 -23.59 31.95 -7.80
N ILE A 9 -23.03 32.59 -8.85
CA ILE A 9 -22.04 31.97 -9.76
C ILE A 9 -20.75 31.62 -9.00
N ALA A 10 -20.29 32.49 -8.10
CA ALA A 10 -19.09 32.24 -7.31
C ALA A 10 -19.26 31.07 -6.34
N ILE A 11 -20.42 30.90 -5.72
CA ILE A 11 -20.72 29.80 -4.80
C ILE A 11 -20.82 28.47 -5.57
N ILE A 12 -21.44 28.45 -6.74
CA ILE A 12 -21.55 27.25 -7.58
C ILE A 12 -20.16 26.82 -8.09
N SER A 13 -19.31 27.76 -8.51
CA SER A 13 -17.95 27.47 -8.96
C SER A 13 -17.08 26.88 -7.85
N LEU A 14 -17.22 27.37 -6.62
CA LEU A 14 -16.46 26.86 -5.46
C LEU A 14 -16.90 25.44 -5.07
N ALA A 15 -18.20 25.14 -5.16
CA ALA A 15 -18.75 23.82 -4.87
C ALA A 15 -18.28 22.77 -5.91
N ILE A 16 -18.21 23.13 -7.20
CA ILE A 16 -17.75 22.24 -8.27
C ILE A 16 -16.26 21.92 -8.13
N LEU A 17 -15.43 22.89 -7.76
CA LEU A 17 -14.00 22.69 -7.51
C LEU A 17 -13.76 21.77 -6.30
N GLY A 18 -14.56 21.90 -5.23
CA GLY A 18 -14.48 21.06 -4.05
C GLY A 18 -14.80 19.58 -4.34
N THR A 19 -15.84 19.33 -5.12
CA THR A 19 -16.24 17.97 -5.49
C THR A 19 -15.23 17.31 -6.43
N ALA A 20 -14.69 18.03 -7.40
CA ALA A 20 -13.68 17.52 -8.32
C ALA A 20 -12.40 17.07 -7.58
N ASN A 21 -11.95 17.83 -6.57
CA ASN A 21 -10.80 17.47 -5.76
C ASN A 21 -11.05 16.19 -4.92
N LEU A 22 -12.24 16.03 -4.34
CA LEU A 22 -12.61 14.86 -3.57
C LEU A 22 -12.67 13.59 -4.45
N PHE A 23 -13.21 13.70 -5.67
CA PHE A 23 -13.23 12.57 -6.61
C PHE A 23 -11.82 12.19 -7.07
N ALA A 24 -10.98 13.17 -7.38
CA ALA A 24 -9.59 12.94 -7.79
C ALA A 24 -8.80 12.26 -6.65
N GLN A 25 -8.98 12.69 -5.41
CA GLN A 25 -8.33 12.10 -4.26
C GLN A 25 -8.79 10.66 -4.03
N LYS A 26 -10.09 10.40 -4.08
CA LYS A 26 -10.63 9.04 -3.93
C LYS A 26 -10.09 8.08 -5.00
N GLN A 27 -10.03 8.51 -6.27
CA GLN A 27 -9.47 7.72 -7.36
C GLN A 27 -7.97 7.43 -7.15
N ASN A 28 -7.23 8.41 -6.61
CA ASN A 28 -5.82 8.26 -6.26
C ASN A 28 -5.61 7.23 -5.13
N ASP A 29 -6.48 7.28 -4.10
CA ASP A 29 -6.45 6.32 -2.99
C ASP A 29 -6.78 4.89 -3.46
N GLU A 30 -7.77 4.72 -4.33
CA GLU A 30 -8.10 3.42 -4.90
C GLU A 30 -6.94 2.84 -5.72
N GLN A 31 -6.23 3.67 -6.49
CA GLN A 31 -5.05 3.24 -7.23
C GLN A 31 -3.91 2.87 -6.29
N LEU A 32 -3.64 3.67 -5.27
CA LEU A 32 -2.65 3.42 -4.24
C LEU A 32 -2.90 2.07 -3.53
N LEU A 33 -4.14 1.85 -3.09
CA LEU A 33 -4.50 0.62 -2.36
C LEU A 33 -4.44 -0.62 -3.25
N ARG A 34 -4.70 -0.50 -4.55
CA ARG A 34 -4.45 -1.60 -5.51
C ARG A 34 -2.96 -1.90 -5.63
N VAL A 35 -2.10 -0.88 -5.68
CA VAL A 35 -0.63 -1.10 -5.70
C VAL A 35 -0.18 -1.78 -4.42
N ARG A 36 -0.65 -1.36 -3.24
CA ARG A 36 -0.39 -2.03 -1.97
C ARG A 36 -0.72 -3.53 -2.04
N GLU A 37 -1.95 -3.85 -2.41
CA GLU A 37 -2.39 -5.25 -2.49
C GLU A 37 -1.56 -6.04 -3.51
N THR A 38 -1.17 -5.43 -4.62
CA THR A 38 -0.31 -6.03 -5.63
C THR A 38 1.07 -6.35 -5.06
N VAL A 39 1.70 -5.46 -4.30
CA VAL A 39 3.00 -5.71 -3.66
C VAL A 39 2.91 -6.91 -2.71
N TRP A 40 1.91 -6.94 -1.83
CA TRP A 40 1.72 -8.06 -0.91
C TRP A 40 1.54 -9.38 -1.65
N ARG A 41 0.62 -9.44 -2.62
CA ARG A 41 0.36 -10.67 -3.39
C ARG A 41 1.54 -11.11 -4.23
N ALA A 42 2.28 -10.18 -4.83
CA ALA A 42 3.48 -10.46 -5.59
C ALA A 42 4.57 -11.10 -4.72
N TRP A 43 4.72 -10.61 -3.46
CA TRP A 43 5.68 -11.21 -2.53
C TRP A 43 5.34 -12.68 -2.25
N PHE A 44 4.11 -13.00 -1.91
CA PHE A 44 3.69 -14.38 -1.64
C PHE A 44 3.71 -15.27 -2.89
N ALA A 45 3.54 -14.70 -4.07
CA ALA A 45 3.62 -15.42 -5.34
C ALA A 45 5.06 -15.61 -5.86
N GLY A 46 6.07 -14.98 -5.22
CA GLY A 46 7.44 -14.98 -5.73
C GLY A 46 7.59 -14.21 -7.05
N ASP A 47 6.67 -13.29 -7.35
CA ASP A 47 6.71 -12.45 -8.57
C ASP A 47 7.69 -11.30 -8.40
N THR A 48 8.97 -11.63 -8.54
CA THR A 48 10.06 -10.66 -8.43
C THR A 48 10.00 -9.56 -9.47
N LYS A 49 9.45 -9.83 -10.68
CA LYS A 49 9.33 -8.81 -11.74
C LYS A 49 8.39 -7.68 -11.33
N THR A 50 7.24 -8.02 -10.75
CA THR A 50 6.30 -7.03 -10.21
C THR A 50 6.91 -6.30 -9.02
N LEU A 51 7.61 -7.02 -8.13
CA LEU A 51 8.27 -6.41 -6.97
C LEU A 51 9.38 -5.43 -7.38
N GLU A 52 10.22 -5.75 -8.35
CA GLU A 52 11.27 -4.85 -8.87
C GLU A 52 10.71 -3.52 -9.39
N VAL A 53 9.48 -3.53 -9.92
CA VAL A 53 8.82 -2.32 -10.43
C VAL A 53 8.18 -1.48 -9.31
N LEU A 54 7.61 -2.12 -8.30
CA LEU A 54 6.81 -1.45 -7.27
C LEU A 54 7.56 -1.19 -5.97
N VAL A 55 8.63 -1.95 -5.70
CA VAL A 55 9.50 -1.84 -4.53
C VAL A 55 10.87 -1.35 -5.01
N PRO A 56 11.20 -0.06 -4.92
CA PRO A 56 12.40 0.51 -5.51
C PRO A 56 13.67 0.10 -4.75
N PRO A 57 14.88 0.25 -5.34
CA PRO A 57 16.15 -0.17 -4.74
C PRO A 57 16.46 0.44 -3.37
N GLU A 58 16.01 1.67 -3.13
CA GLU A 58 16.19 2.40 -1.85
C GLU A 58 15.26 1.92 -0.73
N THR A 59 14.48 0.88 -0.95
CA THR A 59 13.48 0.38 0.02
C THR A 59 14.13 -0.02 1.34
N ILE A 60 13.45 0.36 2.43
CA ILE A 60 13.76 -0.04 3.80
C ILE A 60 12.54 -0.74 4.41
N VAL A 61 12.76 -1.94 4.93
CA VAL A 61 11.72 -2.76 5.58
C VAL A 61 12.13 -3.06 7.00
N MET A 62 11.20 -2.88 7.92
CA MET A 62 11.32 -3.28 9.32
C MET A 62 10.18 -4.23 9.66
N SER A 63 10.49 -5.29 10.41
CA SER A 63 9.49 -6.22 10.92
C SER A 63 9.63 -6.34 12.43
N GLY A 64 8.52 -6.41 13.14
CA GLY A 64 8.53 -6.54 14.60
C GLY A 64 9.31 -7.77 15.03
N GLY A 65 10.19 -7.60 16.02
CA GLY A 65 11.05 -8.66 16.53
C GLY A 65 12.32 -8.95 15.73
N GLU A 66 12.54 -8.25 14.60
CA GLU A 66 13.79 -8.34 13.84
C GLU A 66 14.68 -7.12 14.12
N GLU A 67 15.97 -7.36 14.40
CA GLU A 67 16.93 -6.27 14.62
C GLU A 67 17.46 -5.68 13.31
N GLN A 68 17.47 -6.47 12.22
CA GLN A 68 18.04 -6.06 10.95
C GLN A 68 16.98 -5.45 10.04
N TRP A 69 17.33 -4.33 9.46
CA TRP A 69 16.56 -3.73 8.39
C TRP A 69 16.83 -4.47 7.08
N LYS A 70 15.78 -4.68 6.31
CA LYS A 70 15.84 -5.33 5.01
C LYS A 70 15.77 -4.29 3.89
N HIS A 71 16.35 -4.62 2.76
CA HIS A 71 16.34 -3.84 1.53
C HIS A 71 15.62 -4.59 0.40
N GLN A 72 15.43 -3.93 -0.76
CA GLN A 72 14.77 -4.54 -1.91
C GLN A 72 15.32 -5.95 -2.22
N VAL A 73 16.64 -6.12 -2.24
CA VAL A 73 17.29 -7.41 -2.52
C VAL A 73 16.83 -8.51 -1.56
N ASP A 74 16.62 -8.19 -0.29
CA ASP A 74 16.12 -9.14 0.70
C ASP A 74 14.64 -9.46 0.48
N VAL A 75 13.84 -8.45 0.10
CA VAL A 75 12.43 -8.63 -0.25
C VAL A 75 12.30 -9.60 -1.42
N LEU A 76 13.06 -9.42 -2.49
CA LEU A 76 13.06 -10.29 -3.68
C LEU A 76 13.53 -11.70 -3.32
N ARG A 77 14.62 -11.81 -2.57
CA ARG A 77 15.17 -13.10 -2.13
C ARG A 77 14.17 -13.87 -1.29
N THR A 78 13.60 -13.24 -0.25
CA THR A 78 12.66 -13.92 0.66
C THR A 78 11.35 -14.29 -0.02
N ALA A 79 10.85 -13.50 -0.97
CA ALA A 79 9.70 -13.85 -1.79
C ALA A 79 9.97 -15.11 -2.64
N THR A 80 11.14 -15.16 -3.29
CA THR A 80 11.56 -16.32 -4.08
C THR A 80 11.69 -17.56 -3.21
N GLU A 81 12.33 -17.46 -2.04
CA GLU A 81 12.53 -18.56 -1.10
C GLU A 81 11.19 -19.11 -0.57
N PHE A 82 10.25 -18.23 -0.19
CA PHE A 82 8.93 -18.64 0.26
C PHE A 82 8.18 -19.42 -0.82
N HIS A 83 8.15 -18.89 -2.04
CA HIS A 83 7.49 -19.53 -3.17
C HIS A 83 8.16 -20.85 -3.56
N ALA A 84 9.49 -20.91 -3.61
CA ALA A 84 10.26 -22.12 -3.94
C ALA A 84 10.04 -23.26 -2.94
N LYS A 85 9.74 -22.95 -1.68
CA LYS A 85 9.35 -23.92 -0.65
C LYS A 85 7.88 -24.36 -0.75
N GLY A 86 7.16 -23.96 -1.80
CA GLY A 86 5.74 -24.27 -1.97
C GLY A 86 4.79 -23.44 -1.10
N GLY A 87 5.29 -22.33 -0.56
CA GLY A 87 4.49 -21.40 0.23
C GLY A 87 3.35 -20.77 -0.59
N LYS A 88 2.19 -20.62 0.01
CA LYS A 88 0.98 -20.07 -0.62
C LYS A 88 0.32 -19.05 0.29
N LEU A 89 -0.20 -17.99 -0.31
CA LEU A 89 -1.13 -17.07 0.35
C LEU A 89 -2.55 -17.65 0.26
N VAL A 90 -3.16 -17.92 1.40
CA VAL A 90 -4.53 -18.45 1.50
C VAL A 90 -5.53 -17.31 1.70
N ARG A 91 -5.19 -16.34 2.55
CA ARG A 91 -6.02 -15.19 2.90
C ARG A 91 -5.16 -13.94 3.05
N LEU A 92 -5.67 -12.80 2.55
CA LEU A 92 -5.11 -11.48 2.80
C LEU A 92 -6.24 -10.47 2.86
N GLU A 93 -6.36 -9.80 3.98
CA GLU A 93 -7.36 -8.75 4.21
C GLU A 93 -6.73 -7.59 4.97
N PHE A 94 -7.29 -6.40 4.74
CA PHE A 94 -6.94 -5.19 5.45
C PHE A 94 -8.21 -4.61 6.10
N PRO A 95 -8.61 -5.10 7.29
CA PRO A 95 -9.88 -4.74 7.92
C PRO A 95 -10.04 -3.25 8.23
N ARG A 96 -8.92 -2.57 8.48
CA ARG A 96 -8.87 -1.12 8.68
C ARG A 96 -7.74 -0.52 7.88
N THR A 97 -8.02 0.58 7.20
CA THR A 97 -7.01 1.34 6.44
C THR A 97 -7.30 2.82 6.55
N GLU A 98 -6.26 3.60 6.82
CA GLU A 98 -6.26 5.07 6.81
C GLU A 98 -5.14 5.53 5.88
N VAL A 99 -5.39 6.54 5.07
CA VAL A 99 -4.42 7.11 4.13
C VAL A 99 -4.19 8.58 4.46
N GLN A 100 -2.93 8.98 4.54
CA GLN A 100 -2.52 10.37 4.70
C GLN A 100 -1.63 10.78 3.52
N HIS A 101 -1.90 11.95 2.93
CA HIS A 101 -1.14 12.48 1.80
C HIS A 101 -0.26 13.67 2.18
N PHE A 102 0.97 13.68 1.69
CA PHE A 102 1.95 14.75 1.84
C PHE A 102 2.61 15.02 0.48
N GLY A 103 1.93 15.80 -0.37
CA GLY A 103 2.36 16.03 -1.74
C GLY A 103 2.31 14.74 -2.57
N ASN A 104 3.47 14.28 -3.03
CA ASN A 104 3.61 13.03 -3.79
C ASN A 104 3.89 11.80 -2.89
N VAL A 105 3.85 11.96 -1.57
CA VAL A 105 4.01 10.88 -0.59
C VAL A 105 2.67 10.57 0.04
N ALA A 106 2.39 9.29 0.20
CA ALA A 106 1.27 8.80 1.01
C ALA A 106 1.78 7.85 2.09
N ILE A 107 1.20 7.95 3.28
CA ILE A 107 1.41 7.01 4.37
C ILE A 107 0.11 6.24 4.55
N VAL A 108 0.20 4.91 4.51
CA VAL A 108 -0.93 4.01 4.68
C VAL A 108 -0.78 3.28 6.01
N TRP A 109 -1.76 3.47 6.89
CA TRP A 109 -1.86 2.81 8.18
C TRP A 109 -2.92 1.72 8.08
N SER A 110 -2.56 0.46 8.30
CA SER A 110 -3.51 -0.64 8.18
C SER A 110 -3.38 -1.65 9.31
N SER A 111 -4.49 -2.31 9.64
CA SER A 111 -4.43 -3.65 10.20
C SER A 111 -4.46 -4.67 9.06
N TYR A 112 -3.78 -5.79 9.24
CA TYR A 112 -3.81 -6.90 8.31
C TYR A 112 -4.23 -8.20 8.99
N VAL A 113 -4.85 -9.06 8.21
CA VAL A 113 -5.10 -10.47 8.54
C VAL A 113 -4.64 -11.29 7.34
N LEU A 114 -3.74 -12.23 7.58
CA LEU A 114 -3.26 -13.13 6.55
C LEU A 114 -3.27 -14.57 7.04
N GLU A 115 -3.37 -15.49 6.11
CA GLU A 115 -3.15 -16.91 6.32
C GLU A 115 -2.27 -17.42 5.19
N THR A 116 -1.22 -18.11 5.55
CA THR A 116 -0.31 -18.77 4.60
C THR A 116 -0.39 -20.27 4.78
N GLU A 117 0.01 -21.00 3.74
CA GLU A 117 0.19 -22.44 3.78
C GLU A 117 1.62 -22.77 3.32
N LEU A 118 2.32 -23.61 4.10
CA LEU A 118 3.64 -24.14 3.77
C LEU A 118 3.68 -25.61 4.20
N ASP A 119 4.11 -26.51 3.32
CA ASP A 119 4.14 -27.95 3.58
C ASP A 119 2.79 -28.50 4.08
N GLY A 120 1.68 -28.00 3.53
CA GLY A 120 0.31 -28.38 3.93
C GLY A 120 -0.13 -27.85 5.29
N LYS A 121 0.72 -27.10 5.98
CA LYS A 121 0.42 -26.51 7.28
C LYS A 121 0.01 -25.04 7.13
N ARG A 122 -1.18 -24.71 7.63
CA ARG A 122 -1.67 -23.33 7.66
C ARG A 122 -1.15 -22.56 8.85
N SER A 123 -0.76 -21.31 8.61
CA SER A 123 -0.29 -20.38 9.63
C SER A 123 -1.04 -19.06 9.49
N PRO A 124 -1.98 -18.76 10.42
CA PRO A 124 -2.61 -17.46 10.48
C PRO A 124 -1.67 -16.45 11.14
N ASP A 125 -1.72 -15.21 10.66
CA ASP A 125 -1.06 -14.06 11.25
C ASP A 125 -1.93 -12.82 11.15
N SER A 126 -1.76 -11.88 12.09
CA SER A 126 -2.45 -10.60 12.07
C SER A 126 -1.61 -9.54 12.77
N GLY A 127 -1.80 -8.30 12.37
CA GLY A 127 -1.02 -7.22 12.94
C GLY A 127 -1.36 -5.87 12.36
N ARG A 128 -0.40 -4.97 12.49
CA ARG A 128 -0.46 -3.62 11.94
C ARG A 128 0.68 -3.43 10.95
N VAL A 129 0.42 -2.61 9.96
CA VAL A 129 1.43 -2.20 8.99
C VAL A 129 1.33 -0.71 8.75
N THR A 130 2.49 -0.07 8.72
CA THR A 130 2.66 1.30 8.22
C THR A 130 3.46 1.20 6.93
N GLU A 131 2.91 1.72 5.85
CA GLU A 131 3.53 1.67 4.53
C GLU A 131 3.69 3.07 3.98
N ILE A 132 4.83 3.33 3.34
CA ILE A 132 5.12 4.59 2.66
C ILE A 132 5.01 4.35 1.17
N PHE A 133 4.26 5.21 0.48
CA PHE A 133 4.17 5.21 -0.97
C PHE A 133 4.61 6.54 -1.54
N VAL A 134 5.27 6.50 -2.69
CA VAL A 134 5.72 7.69 -3.42
C VAL A 134 5.18 7.65 -4.84
N TRP A 135 4.51 8.73 -5.24
CA TRP A 135 4.09 8.93 -6.63
C TRP A 135 5.25 9.47 -7.44
N GLN A 136 5.77 8.64 -8.35
CA GLN A 136 6.87 9.01 -9.23
C GLN A 136 6.75 8.30 -10.58
N HIS A 137 7.17 8.97 -11.64
CA HIS A 137 7.15 8.43 -13.00
C HIS A 137 5.77 7.87 -13.42
N GLY A 138 4.67 8.54 -12.97
CA GLY A 138 3.30 8.17 -13.32
C GLY A 138 2.73 6.96 -12.57
N ARG A 139 3.34 6.53 -11.48
CA ARG A 139 2.87 5.39 -10.66
C ARG A 139 3.22 5.56 -9.18
N TRP A 140 2.50 4.83 -8.34
CA TRP A 140 2.87 4.62 -6.94
C TRP A 140 3.94 3.52 -6.83
N THR A 141 4.95 3.76 -5.98
CA THR A 141 5.95 2.78 -5.56
C THR A 141 5.96 2.70 -4.03
N ASN A 142 6.41 1.58 -3.47
CA ASN A 142 6.46 1.33 -2.02
C ASN A 142 7.92 1.28 -1.54
N PRO A 143 8.55 2.44 -1.20
CA PRO A 143 9.93 2.51 -0.73
C PRO A 143 10.12 2.13 0.73
N GLY A 144 9.07 1.74 1.46
CA GLY A 144 9.27 1.32 2.84
C GLY A 144 8.02 0.92 3.57
N TRP A 145 8.19 0.00 4.53
CA TRP A 145 7.12 -0.37 5.46
C TRP A 145 7.66 -0.92 6.77
N HIS A 146 6.80 -0.87 7.77
CA HIS A 146 7.01 -1.51 9.06
C HIS A 146 5.80 -2.37 9.40
N THR A 147 6.04 -3.63 9.78
CA THR A 147 5.00 -4.56 10.24
C THR A 147 5.21 -4.97 11.68
N ASP A 148 4.12 -4.98 12.45
CA ASP A 148 4.06 -5.55 13.81
C ASP A 148 3.03 -6.68 13.82
N SER A 149 3.43 -7.88 14.23
CA SER A 149 2.49 -8.95 14.54
C SER A 149 1.85 -8.72 15.91
N THR A 150 0.56 -9.02 16.03
CA THR A 150 -0.22 -8.91 17.29
C THR A 150 -0.39 -10.26 17.98
N LYS A 151 0.48 -11.23 17.68
CA LYS A 151 0.50 -12.52 18.38
C LYS A 151 0.98 -12.39 19.79
#